data_7c19dcfbbc62f77eea94e8ac5d763085
#
_entry.id   7c19dcfbbc62f77eea94e8ac5d763085
#
_cell.length_a   1.000
_cell.length_b   1.000
_cell.length_c   1.000
_cell.angle_alpha   90.00
_cell.angle_beta   90.00
_cell.angle_gamma   90.00
#
_symmetry.space_group_name_H-M   'P 1'
#
loop_
_entity.id
_entity.type
_entity.pdbx_description
1 polymer ?
#
loop_
_entity_poly.entity_id
_entity_poly.type
_entity_poly.pdbx_seq_one_letter_code
_entity_poly.pdbx_strand_id
1 'polypeptide(L)'
;MMTMRGDDHLMAILLRASAPLLVWGVHFFLCYAFIAIGCTAGISEAMHKAVLLAATALALAAAAAMAVRPWRRIHGPAPGRLRDLATLCGAGLAVMGMAWTLIPLWLLSVCGR
;
A
#
# COMPACT_ATOMS: atom_id res chain seq x y z
N MET A 1 -22.18 22.41 15.36
CA MET A 1 -21.81 21.26 16.21
C MET A 1 -22.34 19.93 15.70
N MET A 2 -23.52 19.87 15.12
CA MET A 2 -24.01 18.64 14.47
C MET A 2 -23.21 18.23 13.24
N THR A 3 -22.60 19.19 12.54
CA THR A 3 -21.77 18.95 11.38
C THR A 3 -20.46 18.21 11.70
N MET A 4 -19.89 18.43 12.88
CA MET A 4 -18.65 17.77 13.30
C MET A 4 -18.79 16.26 13.42
N ARG A 5 -19.92 15.78 13.91
CA ARG A 5 -20.16 14.33 14.11
C ARG A 5 -20.31 13.58 12.78
N GLY A 6 -20.98 14.21 11.81
CA GLY A 6 -21.09 13.67 10.47
C GLY A 6 -19.77 13.68 9.72
N ASP A 7 -19.00 14.76 9.88
CA ASP A 7 -17.70 14.91 9.24
C ASP A 7 -16.68 13.90 9.79
N ASP A 8 -16.67 13.66 11.11
CA ASP A 8 -15.79 12.66 11.72
C ASP A 8 -16.09 11.24 11.22
N HIS A 9 -17.37 10.92 11.07
CA HIS A 9 -17.80 9.62 10.57
C HIS A 9 -17.43 9.45 9.09
N LEU A 10 -17.65 10.49 8.28
CA LEU A 10 -17.27 10.49 6.88
C LEU A 10 -15.74 10.38 6.72
N MET A 11 -14.99 11.12 7.52
CA MET A 11 -13.53 11.06 7.52
C MET A 11 -13.04 9.65 7.86
N ALA A 12 -13.62 9.01 8.87
CA ALA A 12 -13.27 7.65 9.24
C ALA A 12 -13.54 6.65 8.11
N ILE A 13 -14.68 6.79 7.42
CA ILE A 13 -15.02 5.93 6.28
C ILE A 13 -14.05 6.15 5.12
N LEU A 14 -13.73 7.40 4.80
CA LEU A 14 -12.80 7.74 3.73
C LEU A 14 -11.39 7.21 4.03
N LEU A 15 -10.91 7.36 5.26
CA LEU A 15 -9.62 6.85 5.69
C LEU A 15 -9.55 5.33 5.57
N ARG A 16 -10.60 4.63 5.98
CA ARG A 16 -10.64 3.17 5.87
C ARG A 16 -10.69 2.71 4.42
N ALA A 17 -11.46 3.38 3.58
CA ALA A 17 -11.56 3.04 2.17
C ALA A 17 -10.25 3.30 1.42
N SER A 18 -9.51 4.34 1.81
CA SER A 18 -8.24 4.70 1.18
C SER A 18 -7.01 4.11 1.88
N ALA A 19 -7.20 3.36 2.98
CA ALA A 19 -6.08 2.77 3.73
C ALA A 19 -5.12 1.94 2.86
N PRO A 20 -5.57 1.07 1.93
CA PRO A 20 -4.65 0.34 1.06
C PRO A 20 -3.80 1.25 0.18
N LEU A 21 -4.38 2.35 -0.31
CA LEU A 21 -3.66 3.34 -1.11
C LEU A 21 -2.65 4.11 -0.27
N LEU A 22 -2.98 4.39 0.99
CA LEU A 22 -2.04 5.01 1.93
C LEU A 22 -0.86 4.07 2.22
N VAL A 23 -1.10 2.79 2.39
CA VAL A 23 -0.05 1.78 2.54
C VAL A 23 0.87 1.79 1.33
N TRP A 24 0.30 1.80 0.13
CA TRP A 24 1.06 1.90 -1.10
C TRP A 24 1.91 3.18 -1.15
N GLY A 25 1.31 4.33 -0.83
CA GLY A 25 2.01 5.62 -0.83
C GLY A 25 3.17 5.67 0.15
N VAL A 26 2.96 5.18 1.38
CA VAL A 26 4.02 5.09 2.39
C VAL A 26 5.11 4.14 1.95
N HIS A 27 4.75 2.98 1.42
CA HIS A 27 5.70 2.01 0.88
C HIS A 27 6.56 2.63 -0.22
N PHE A 28 5.92 3.30 -1.18
CA PHE A 28 6.61 3.96 -2.28
C PHE A 28 7.59 5.02 -1.78
N PHE A 29 7.13 5.86 -0.84
CA PHE A 29 7.97 6.91 -0.25
C PHE A 29 9.17 6.33 0.47
N LEU A 30 8.95 5.30 1.30
CA LEU A 30 10.03 4.65 2.06
C LEU A 30 11.04 3.97 1.15
N CYS A 31 10.57 3.29 0.10
CA CYS A 31 11.47 2.68 -0.88
C CYS A 31 12.33 3.72 -1.59
N TYR A 32 11.71 4.82 -2.01
CA TYR A 32 12.42 5.90 -2.68
C TYR A 32 13.47 6.55 -1.76
N ALA A 33 13.07 6.88 -0.53
CA ALA A 33 13.98 7.46 0.46
C ALA A 33 15.12 6.49 0.80
N PHE A 34 14.83 5.20 0.95
CA PHE A 34 15.84 4.20 1.25
C PHE A 34 16.87 4.07 0.12
N ILE A 35 16.42 4.08 -1.13
CA ILE A 35 17.32 4.04 -2.28
C ILE A 35 18.21 5.29 -2.30
N ALA A 36 17.61 6.47 -2.12
CA ALA A 36 18.35 7.72 -2.14
C ALA A 36 19.43 7.80 -1.05
N ILE A 37 19.06 7.43 0.17
CA ILE A 37 19.99 7.44 1.32
C ILE A 37 21.01 6.32 1.19
N GLY A 38 20.56 5.13 0.83
CA GLY A 38 21.43 3.96 0.74
C GLY A 38 22.50 4.08 -0.33
N CYS A 39 22.17 4.69 -1.47
CA CYS A 39 23.15 4.90 -2.54
C CYS A 39 24.26 5.87 -2.10
N THR A 40 23.92 6.90 -1.31
CA THR A 40 24.92 7.83 -0.76
C THR A 40 25.70 7.21 0.39
N ALA A 41 25.10 6.32 1.18
CA ALA A 41 25.75 5.65 2.31
C ALA A 41 26.62 4.45 1.89
N GLY A 42 26.59 4.05 0.62
CA GLY A 42 27.39 2.95 0.11
C GLY A 42 26.89 1.57 0.47
N ILE A 43 25.58 1.43 0.70
CA ILE A 43 24.95 0.13 0.96
C ILE A 43 25.05 -0.74 -0.30
N SER A 44 25.35 -2.03 -0.13
CA SER A 44 25.48 -2.94 -1.27
C SER A 44 24.16 -3.13 -2.00
N GLU A 45 24.23 -3.42 -3.30
CA GLU A 45 23.06 -3.67 -4.13
C GLU A 45 22.22 -4.84 -3.61
N ALA A 46 22.89 -5.91 -3.15
CA ALA A 46 22.20 -7.07 -2.58
C ALA A 46 21.39 -6.69 -1.34
N MET A 47 21.94 -5.85 -0.47
CA MET A 47 21.24 -5.36 0.72
C MET A 47 20.05 -4.49 0.33
N HIS A 48 20.21 -3.58 -0.63
CA HIS A 48 19.10 -2.77 -1.15
C HIS A 48 17.95 -3.63 -1.65
N LYS A 49 18.26 -4.60 -2.51
CA LYS A 49 17.25 -5.49 -3.07
C LYS A 49 16.56 -6.32 -2.00
N ALA A 50 17.31 -6.84 -1.02
CA ALA A 50 16.76 -7.61 0.07
C ALA A 50 15.78 -6.78 0.93
N VAL A 51 16.17 -5.57 1.32
CA VAL A 51 15.33 -4.69 2.12
C VAL A 51 14.07 -4.25 1.34
N LEU A 52 14.23 -3.88 0.07
CA LEU A 52 13.11 -3.47 -0.77
C LEU A 52 12.12 -4.62 -1.01
N LEU A 53 12.61 -5.83 -1.22
CA LEU A 53 11.77 -7.01 -1.34
C LEU A 53 11.02 -7.31 -0.04
N ALA A 54 11.70 -7.22 1.10
CA ALA A 54 11.07 -7.42 2.40
C ALA A 54 10.00 -6.36 2.68
N ALA A 55 10.29 -5.09 2.41
CA ALA A 55 9.34 -4.00 2.57
C ALA A 55 8.11 -4.19 1.66
N THR A 56 8.33 -4.61 0.42
CA THR A 56 7.25 -4.86 -0.54
C THR A 56 6.40 -6.04 -0.08
N ALA A 57 7.02 -7.12 0.39
CA ALA A 57 6.28 -8.28 0.91
C ALA A 57 5.42 -7.90 2.11
N LEU A 58 5.94 -7.11 3.04
CA LEU A 58 5.18 -6.62 4.19
C LEU A 58 4.01 -5.71 3.77
N ALA A 59 4.25 -4.82 2.82
CA ALA A 59 3.21 -3.93 2.30
C ALA A 59 2.11 -4.71 1.57
N LEU A 60 2.48 -5.70 0.77
CA LEU A 60 1.53 -6.59 0.10
C LEU A 60 0.71 -7.39 1.11
N ALA A 61 1.34 -7.90 2.16
CA ALA A 61 0.65 -8.61 3.23
C ALA A 61 -0.34 -7.70 3.96
N ALA A 62 0.04 -6.46 4.25
CA ALA A 62 -0.84 -5.47 4.87
C ALA A 62 -2.04 -5.14 3.97
N ALA A 63 -1.81 -4.91 2.69
CA ALA A 63 -2.88 -4.64 1.73
C ALA A 63 -3.84 -5.84 1.61
N ALA A 64 -3.31 -7.05 1.55
CA ALA A 64 -4.10 -8.28 1.52
C ALA A 64 -4.93 -8.45 2.79
N ALA A 65 -4.36 -8.18 3.95
CA ALA A 65 -5.07 -8.23 5.24
C ALA A 65 -6.22 -7.23 5.28
N MET A 66 -6.01 -6.02 4.75
CA MET A 66 -7.07 -5.00 4.65
C MET A 66 -8.19 -5.39 3.69
N ALA A 67 -7.91 -6.24 2.71
CA ALA A 67 -8.90 -6.70 1.73
C ALA A 67 -9.76 -7.87 2.26
N VAL A 68 -9.33 -8.57 3.31
CA VAL A 68 -10.03 -9.78 3.81
C VAL A 68 -11.44 -9.48 4.30
N ARG A 69 -11.61 -8.44 5.13
CA ARG A 69 -12.93 -8.09 5.67
C ARG A 69 -13.92 -7.66 4.58
N PRO A 70 -13.57 -6.71 3.69
CA PRO A 70 -14.47 -6.34 2.59
C PRO A 70 -14.80 -7.52 1.68
N TRP A 71 -13.84 -8.39 1.42
CA TRP A 71 -14.05 -9.58 0.60
C TRP A 71 -15.12 -10.51 1.21
N ARG A 72 -15.02 -10.77 2.51
CA ARG A 72 -16.00 -11.59 3.22
C ARG A 72 -17.39 -10.96 3.25
N ARG A 73 -17.45 -9.63 3.39
CA ARG A 73 -18.72 -8.89 3.45
C ARG A 73 -19.43 -8.82 2.10
N ILE A 74 -18.71 -8.80 0.99
CA ILE A 74 -19.31 -8.75 -0.34
C ILE A 74 -20.14 -9.99 -0.63
N HIS A 75 -19.76 -11.14 -0.08
CA HIS A 75 -20.46 -12.40 -0.27
C HIS A 75 -21.65 -12.56 0.67
N GLY A 76 -21.90 -11.59 1.55
CA GLY A 76 -23.02 -11.57 2.49
C GLY A 76 -23.99 -10.44 2.25
N PRO A 77 -25.23 -10.50 2.79
CA PRO A 77 -26.22 -9.42 2.69
C PRO A 77 -25.90 -8.32 3.71
N ALA A 78 -24.88 -7.48 3.44
CA ALA A 78 -24.48 -6.45 4.37
C ALA A 78 -24.70 -5.05 3.80
N PRO A 79 -25.19 -4.07 4.60
CA PRO A 79 -25.17 -2.67 4.22
C PRO A 79 -23.71 -2.18 4.10
N GLY A 80 -23.44 -1.28 3.17
CA GLY A 80 -22.10 -0.76 2.93
C GLY A 80 -21.33 -1.46 1.83
N ARG A 81 -22.01 -2.14 0.93
CA ARG A 81 -21.40 -2.84 -0.21
C ARG A 81 -20.54 -1.92 -1.07
N LEU A 82 -20.95 -0.68 -1.27
CA LEU A 82 -20.20 0.29 -2.05
C LEU A 82 -18.84 0.61 -1.38
N ARG A 83 -18.85 0.76 -0.05
CA ARG A 83 -17.64 0.99 0.73
C ARG A 83 -16.68 -0.19 0.63
N ASP A 84 -17.21 -1.41 0.75
CA ASP A 84 -16.41 -2.62 0.66
C ASP A 84 -15.81 -2.80 -0.75
N LEU A 85 -16.59 -2.50 -1.78
CA LEU A 85 -16.10 -2.50 -3.16
C LEU A 85 -15.00 -1.46 -3.37
N ALA A 86 -15.17 -0.25 -2.85
CA ALA A 86 -14.16 0.80 -2.94
C ALA A 86 -12.86 0.38 -2.26
N THR A 87 -12.94 -0.23 -1.08
CA THR A 87 -11.78 -0.74 -0.35
C THR A 87 -11.07 -1.86 -1.14
N LEU A 88 -11.83 -2.77 -1.73
CA LEU A 88 -11.26 -3.86 -2.55
C LEU A 88 -10.59 -3.33 -3.81
N CYS A 89 -11.22 -2.38 -4.49
CA CYS A 89 -10.61 -1.73 -5.66
C CYS A 89 -9.32 -1.02 -5.28
N GLY A 90 -9.33 -0.29 -4.16
CA GLY A 90 -8.14 0.37 -3.63
C GLY A 90 -7.02 -0.61 -3.31
N ALA A 91 -7.37 -1.74 -2.67
CA ALA A 91 -6.41 -2.78 -2.36
C ALA A 91 -5.83 -3.41 -3.63
N GLY A 92 -6.67 -3.69 -4.63
CA GLY A 92 -6.23 -4.22 -5.92
C GLY A 92 -5.26 -3.28 -6.64
N LEU A 93 -5.59 -1.99 -6.67
CA LEU A 93 -4.73 -0.96 -7.25
C LEU A 93 -3.40 -0.84 -6.49
N ALA A 94 -3.46 -0.89 -5.16
CA ALA A 94 -2.25 -0.82 -4.33
C ALA A 94 -1.33 -2.03 -4.59
N VAL A 95 -1.90 -3.23 -4.64
CA VAL A 95 -1.14 -4.46 -4.94
C VAL A 95 -0.51 -4.37 -6.34
N MET A 96 -1.28 -3.92 -7.33
CA MET A 96 -0.76 -3.76 -8.69
C MET A 96 0.38 -2.73 -8.74
N GLY A 97 0.22 -1.59 -8.05
CA GLY A 97 1.26 -0.57 -7.96
C GLY A 97 2.53 -1.09 -7.29
N MET A 98 2.39 -1.83 -6.20
CA MET A 98 3.53 -2.44 -5.51
C MET A 98 4.23 -3.49 -6.38
N ALA A 99 3.47 -4.34 -7.07
CA ALA A 99 4.01 -5.33 -7.98
C ALA A 99 4.77 -4.66 -9.14
N TRP A 100 4.26 -3.55 -9.64
CA TRP A 100 4.90 -2.79 -10.70
C TRP A 100 6.28 -2.25 -10.28
N THR A 101 6.44 -1.87 -9.02
CA THR A 101 7.74 -1.39 -8.52
C THR A 101 8.83 -2.47 -8.47
N LEU A 102 8.43 -3.75 -8.51
CA LEU A 102 9.40 -4.86 -8.54
C LEU A 102 10.08 -5.02 -9.89
N ILE A 103 9.45 -4.60 -10.98
CA ILE A 103 9.98 -4.77 -12.33
C ILE A 103 11.34 -4.07 -12.50
N PRO A 104 11.45 -2.76 -12.24
CA PRO A 104 12.76 -2.10 -12.35
C PRO A 104 13.78 -2.62 -11.33
N LEU A 105 13.32 -3.10 -10.17
CA LEU A 105 14.21 -3.66 -9.16
C LEU A 105 14.95 -4.90 -9.66
N TRP A 106 14.30 -5.70 -10.51
CA TRP A 106 14.91 -6.89 -11.10
C TRP A 106 15.74 -6.60 -12.34
N LEU A 107 15.33 -5.60 -13.13
CA LEU A 107 15.93 -5.30 -14.43
C LEU A 107 17.10 -4.31 -14.34
N LEU A 108 17.08 -3.43 -13.35
CA LEU A 108 18.04 -2.33 -13.25
C LEU A 108 18.88 -2.44 -11.97
N SER A 109 20.07 -1.88 -12.00
CA SER A 109 20.87 -1.67 -10.79
C SER A 109 20.26 -0.53 -9.98
N VAL A 110 20.16 -0.73 -8.66
CA VAL A 110 19.46 0.20 -7.76
C VAL A 110 20.12 1.58 -7.74
N CYS A 111 21.44 1.63 -7.79
CA CYS A 111 22.22 2.88 -7.75
C CYS A 111 22.79 3.28 -9.12
N GLY A 112 22.33 2.72 -10.20
CA GLY A 112 22.76 3.08 -11.56
C GLY A 112 24.18 2.63 -11.93
N ARG A 113 24.71 1.64 -11.24
CA ARG A 113 26.06 1.12 -11.50
C ARG A 113 26.03 -0.27 -12.08
#